data_d577c3217d2f62cf0b8891c01a5077bb
#
_entry.id   d577c3217d2f62cf0b8891c01a5077bb
#
_cell.length_a   1.000
_cell.length_b   1.000
_cell.length_c   1.000
_cell.angle_alpha   90.00
_cell.angle_beta   90.00
_cell.angle_gamma   90.00
#
_symmetry.space_group_name_H-M   'P 1'
#
loop_
_entity.id
_entity.type
_entity.pdbx_description
1 polymer ?
#
loop_
_entity_poly.entity_id
_entity_poly.type
_entity_poly.pdbx_seq_one_letter_code
_entity_poly.pdbx_strand_id
1 'polypeptide(L)'
;VQSSGRDAPKFACCFTSVAGRFGNGGQTDYAAANSVLDAEMARLTASSTCRAVAIGWTGWRDVGMATRGSIEAVFAAAGIATLSVEDGVSLFVGEALQGGKRRVLGCGTLGLMDQFDTFREAPLKLPPSMAATIADPARFPFVDKVIGLEENVSLSTQCTLSVADHPFLADHSIEGVPYHPGVMALEMFAQNALLLCPATCLAGFEDVTFGLPVKLMKGPMTVRTVATVANTDGDLTWVKCSLVSDLTNSKGEVFGEREHHSAMVRLVGSSDDLSAFLQEEVNRLPNV
;
A
#
# COMPACT_ATOMS: atom_id res chain seq x y z
N VAL A 1 16.65 -17.14 -12.82
CA VAL A 1 15.54 -18.00 -12.42
C VAL A 1 14.41 -17.84 -13.46
N GLN A 2 14.55 -18.45 -14.64
CA GLN A 2 13.55 -18.44 -15.72
C GLN A 2 13.07 -19.88 -16.03
N SER A 3 12.85 -20.71 -15.02
CA SER A 3 12.27 -22.04 -15.26
C SER A 3 10.75 -21.95 -15.16
N SER A 4 10.06 -22.03 -16.28
CA SER A 4 8.63 -22.30 -16.34
C SER A 4 8.43 -23.81 -16.22
N GLY A 5 8.12 -24.32 -15.05
CA GLY A 5 7.89 -25.77 -14.85
C GLY A 5 7.59 -26.10 -13.39
N ARG A 6 7.31 -27.39 -13.10
CA ARG A 6 7.02 -27.88 -11.73
C ARG A 6 8.14 -27.58 -10.71
N ASP A 7 9.35 -27.31 -11.19
CA ASP A 7 10.54 -27.04 -10.37
C ASP A 7 10.86 -25.55 -10.21
N ALA A 8 9.99 -24.64 -10.65
CA ALA A 8 10.18 -23.21 -10.44
C ALA A 8 10.05 -22.85 -8.96
N PRO A 9 10.96 -22.05 -8.40
CA PRO A 9 10.86 -21.62 -7.01
C PRO A 9 9.57 -20.83 -6.80
N LYS A 10 8.83 -21.18 -5.75
CA LYS A 10 7.63 -20.45 -5.33
C LYS A 10 7.95 -19.16 -4.57
N PHE A 11 9.12 -19.11 -3.98
CA PHE A 11 9.60 -17.97 -3.19
C PHE A 11 11.09 -17.74 -3.46
N ALA A 12 11.46 -16.47 -3.61
CA ALA A 12 12.84 -16.02 -3.69
C ALA A 12 13.02 -14.82 -2.75
N CYS A 13 14.09 -14.82 -1.98
CA CYS A 13 14.45 -13.70 -1.13
C CYS A 13 15.88 -13.25 -1.43
N CYS A 14 16.08 -11.96 -1.61
CA CYS A 14 17.39 -11.35 -1.71
C CYS A 14 17.66 -10.52 -0.46
N PHE A 15 18.78 -10.78 0.20
CA PHE A 15 19.27 -9.96 1.31
C PHE A 15 20.05 -8.80 0.70
N THR A 16 19.49 -7.62 0.83
CA THR A 16 20.10 -6.37 0.40
C THR A 16 20.45 -5.49 1.61
N SER A 17 20.75 -4.24 1.39
CA SER A 17 21.12 -3.31 2.46
C SER A 17 20.22 -2.07 2.44
N VAL A 18 19.99 -1.47 3.60
CA VAL A 18 19.40 -0.13 3.71
C VAL A 18 20.16 0.90 2.87
N ALA A 19 21.47 0.71 2.66
CA ALA A 19 22.29 1.53 1.78
C ALA A 19 21.81 1.52 0.32
N GLY A 20 21.15 0.44 -0.15
CA GLY A 20 20.56 0.38 -1.49
C GLY A 20 19.41 1.36 -1.69
N ARG A 21 18.74 1.77 -0.60
CA ARG A 21 17.65 2.74 -0.63
C ARG A 21 18.10 4.15 -0.27
N PHE A 22 18.91 4.29 0.77
CA PHE A 22 19.24 5.60 1.34
C PHE A 22 20.62 6.11 0.88
N GLY A 23 21.38 5.27 0.22
CA GLY A 23 22.80 5.54 -0.01
C GLY A 23 23.64 5.31 1.25
N ASN A 24 24.95 5.41 1.11
CA ASN A 24 25.89 5.47 2.24
C ASN A 24 27.16 6.18 1.79
N GLY A 25 27.59 7.18 2.55
CA GLY A 25 28.80 7.96 2.24
C GLY A 25 30.03 7.07 2.08
N GLY A 26 30.76 7.22 0.97
CA GLY A 26 31.95 6.40 0.68
C GLY A 26 31.66 4.96 0.18
N GLN A 27 30.40 4.57 -0.02
CA GLN A 27 29.99 3.24 -0.47
C GLN A 27 29.00 3.29 -1.64
N THR A 28 29.24 4.15 -2.61
CA THR A 28 28.35 4.34 -3.76
C THR A 28 28.18 3.06 -4.60
N ASP A 29 29.25 2.31 -4.80
CA ASP A 29 29.25 1.03 -5.50
C ASP A 29 28.42 -0.04 -4.76
N TYR A 30 28.60 -0.13 -3.44
CA TYR A 30 27.81 -1.02 -2.59
C TYR A 30 26.32 -0.65 -2.59
N ALA A 31 26.01 0.64 -2.47
CA ALA A 31 24.64 1.13 -2.52
C ALA A 31 23.99 0.85 -3.88
N ALA A 32 24.71 1.11 -4.98
CA ALA A 32 24.23 0.84 -6.33
C ALA A 32 23.96 -0.65 -6.56
N ALA A 33 24.88 -1.54 -6.13
CA ALA A 33 24.70 -2.99 -6.26
C ALA A 33 23.47 -3.49 -5.51
N ASN A 34 23.23 -3.02 -4.29
CA ASN A 34 22.03 -3.38 -3.51
C ASN A 34 20.75 -2.83 -4.14
N SER A 35 20.77 -1.63 -4.72
CA SER A 35 19.63 -1.05 -5.44
C SER A 35 19.26 -1.88 -6.69
N VAL A 36 20.26 -2.39 -7.43
CA VAL A 36 20.04 -3.29 -8.57
C VAL A 36 19.41 -4.60 -8.14
N LEU A 37 19.86 -5.20 -7.03
CA LEU A 37 19.26 -6.42 -6.49
C LEU A 37 17.78 -6.19 -6.10
N ASP A 38 17.46 -5.06 -5.49
CA ASP A 38 16.08 -4.69 -5.17
C ASP A 38 15.21 -4.61 -6.43
N ALA A 39 15.71 -3.94 -7.48
CA ALA A 39 15.01 -3.81 -8.76
C ALA A 39 14.79 -5.17 -9.45
N GLU A 40 15.80 -6.07 -9.40
CA GLU A 40 15.68 -7.41 -9.98
C GLU A 40 14.65 -8.28 -9.24
N MET A 41 14.52 -8.17 -7.90
CA MET A 41 13.46 -8.87 -7.18
C MET A 41 12.08 -8.36 -7.55
N ALA A 42 11.92 -7.05 -7.72
CA ALA A 42 10.66 -6.46 -8.20
C ALA A 42 10.32 -6.94 -9.62
N ARG A 43 11.31 -6.97 -10.54
CA ARG A 43 11.15 -7.49 -11.90
C ARG A 43 10.76 -8.97 -11.91
N LEU A 44 11.40 -9.78 -11.06
CA LEU A 44 11.10 -11.22 -10.96
C LEU A 44 9.65 -11.45 -10.51
N THR A 45 9.17 -10.69 -9.52
CA THR A 45 7.77 -10.76 -9.07
C THR A 45 6.79 -10.37 -10.19
N ALA A 46 7.12 -9.35 -10.98
CA ALA A 46 6.24 -8.89 -12.06
C ALA A 46 6.22 -9.85 -13.27
N SER A 47 7.29 -10.62 -13.50
CA SER A 47 7.48 -11.45 -14.70
C SER A 47 7.30 -12.96 -14.47
N SER A 48 6.97 -13.40 -13.27
CA SER A 48 6.85 -14.83 -12.94
C SER A 48 5.84 -15.08 -11.82
N THR A 49 5.46 -16.34 -11.63
CA THR A 49 4.64 -16.80 -10.50
C THR A 49 5.42 -16.92 -9.18
N CYS A 50 6.73 -16.67 -9.22
CA CYS A 50 7.59 -16.69 -8.04
C CYS A 50 7.35 -15.43 -7.21
N ARG A 51 6.97 -15.58 -5.95
CA ARG A 51 6.93 -14.47 -5.02
C ARG A 51 8.37 -14.10 -4.63
N ALA A 52 8.84 -12.95 -5.10
CA ALA A 52 10.18 -12.46 -4.82
C ALA A 52 10.14 -11.25 -3.88
N VAL A 53 11.01 -11.23 -2.89
CA VAL A 53 11.15 -10.14 -1.93
C VAL A 53 12.61 -9.74 -1.79
N ALA A 54 12.88 -8.43 -1.76
CA ALA A 54 14.16 -7.89 -1.33
C ALA A 54 14.01 -7.37 0.10
N ILE A 55 14.89 -7.79 1.01
CA ILE A 55 14.95 -7.28 2.38
C ILE A 55 16.25 -6.50 2.54
N GLY A 56 16.11 -5.16 2.63
CA GLY A 56 17.20 -4.25 2.89
C GLY A 56 17.52 -4.20 4.39
N TRP A 57 18.63 -4.82 4.78
CA TRP A 57 19.01 -4.94 6.17
C TRP A 57 19.89 -3.76 6.62
N THR A 58 19.69 -3.33 7.87
CA THR A 58 20.74 -2.64 8.64
C THR A 58 21.79 -3.65 9.13
N GLY A 59 22.80 -3.18 9.83
CA GLY A 59 23.77 -4.08 10.48
C GLY A 59 23.09 -5.00 11.51
N TRP A 60 23.46 -6.28 11.51
CA TRP A 60 23.04 -7.22 12.52
C TRP A 60 24.02 -7.20 13.70
N ARG A 61 23.51 -7.19 14.92
CA ARG A 61 24.31 -7.26 16.14
C ARG A 61 24.94 -8.64 16.25
N ASP A 62 26.17 -8.67 16.65
CA ASP A 62 26.93 -9.89 16.95
C ASP A 62 27.23 -10.82 15.75
N VAL A 63 26.72 -10.50 14.55
CA VAL A 63 26.95 -11.31 13.34
C VAL A 63 27.18 -10.46 12.10
N GLY A 64 27.83 -11.03 11.09
CA GLY A 64 28.00 -10.44 9.77
C GLY A 64 29.08 -9.36 9.70
N MET A 65 28.96 -8.51 8.67
CA MET A 65 29.99 -7.48 8.39
C MET A 65 29.99 -6.34 9.40
N ALA A 66 28.87 -6.07 10.05
CA ALA A 66 28.76 -4.98 11.03
C ALA A 66 29.62 -5.19 12.29
N THR A 67 30.05 -6.42 12.56
CA THR A 67 30.94 -6.75 13.71
C THR A 67 32.41 -6.50 13.40
N ARG A 68 32.77 -6.10 12.18
CA ARG A 68 34.14 -5.91 11.75
C ARG A 68 34.65 -4.51 12.06
N GLY A 69 35.76 -4.40 12.76
CA GLY A 69 36.44 -3.14 13.04
C GLY A 69 35.58 -2.14 13.83
N SER A 70 35.50 -0.90 13.36
CA SER A 70 34.77 0.20 14.02
C SER A 70 33.35 0.42 13.48
N ILE A 71 32.79 -0.50 12.69
CA ILE A 71 31.49 -0.29 12.01
C ILE A 71 30.37 -0.09 13.02
N GLU A 72 30.37 -0.83 14.12
CA GLU A 72 29.36 -0.69 15.17
C GLU A 72 29.41 0.70 15.83
N ALA A 73 30.62 1.20 16.10
CA ALA A 73 30.81 2.56 16.62
C ALA A 73 30.38 3.64 15.63
N VAL A 74 30.59 3.41 14.32
CA VAL A 74 30.14 4.33 13.25
C VAL A 74 28.60 4.34 13.20
N PHE A 75 27.95 3.20 13.30
CA PHE A 75 26.49 3.11 13.32
C PHE A 75 25.92 3.82 14.55
N ALA A 76 26.49 3.58 15.71
CA ALA A 76 26.07 4.26 16.95
C ALA A 76 26.22 5.78 16.84
N ALA A 77 27.35 6.28 16.30
CA ALA A 77 27.59 7.70 16.10
C ALA A 77 26.61 8.32 15.08
N ALA A 78 26.18 7.56 14.08
CA ALA A 78 25.20 7.98 13.08
C ALA A 78 23.73 7.82 13.56
N GLY A 79 23.52 7.29 14.77
CA GLY A 79 22.17 7.00 15.30
C GLY A 79 21.46 5.84 14.59
N ILE A 80 22.20 4.97 13.90
CA ILE A 80 21.67 3.81 13.19
C ILE A 80 21.60 2.61 14.14
N ALA A 81 20.41 2.06 14.35
CA ALA A 81 20.22 0.89 15.19
C ALA A 81 20.63 -0.39 14.43
N THR A 82 21.36 -1.28 15.14
CA THR A 82 21.60 -2.66 14.68
C THR A 82 20.44 -3.56 15.10
N LEU A 83 20.15 -4.60 14.30
CA LEU A 83 19.15 -5.60 14.64
C LEU A 83 19.75 -6.75 15.44
N SER A 84 18.98 -7.29 16.37
CA SER A 84 19.31 -8.58 16.98
C SER A 84 19.13 -9.71 15.95
N VAL A 85 19.81 -10.83 16.15
CA VAL A 85 19.62 -12.03 15.32
C VAL A 85 18.19 -12.52 15.41
N GLU A 86 17.59 -12.45 16.59
CA GLU A 86 16.20 -12.89 16.84
C GLU A 86 15.19 -12.05 16.04
N ASP A 87 15.30 -10.72 16.07
CA ASP A 87 14.43 -9.81 15.33
C ASP A 87 14.59 -10.02 13.82
N GLY A 88 15.83 -10.14 13.34
CA GLY A 88 16.11 -10.37 11.93
C GLY A 88 15.55 -11.69 11.42
N VAL A 89 15.71 -12.78 12.18
CA VAL A 89 15.14 -14.09 11.83
C VAL A 89 13.62 -14.04 11.86
N SER A 90 13.01 -13.41 12.87
CA SER A 90 11.55 -13.26 12.99
C SER A 90 10.99 -12.51 11.81
N LEU A 91 11.60 -11.40 11.40
CA LEU A 91 11.20 -10.63 10.22
C LEU A 91 11.31 -11.48 8.94
N PHE A 92 12.43 -12.17 8.74
CA PHE A 92 12.61 -13.02 7.56
C PHE A 92 11.56 -14.14 7.48
N VAL A 93 11.31 -14.84 8.60
CA VAL A 93 10.31 -15.91 8.65
C VAL A 93 8.90 -15.34 8.41
N GLY A 94 8.56 -14.20 9.01
CA GLY A 94 7.29 -13.51 8.78
C GLY A 94 7.09 -13.18 7.30
N GLU A 95 8.10 -12.58 6.65
CA GLU A 95 8.04 -12.27 5.22
C GLU A 95 8.00 -13.54 4.35
N ALA A 96 8.72 -14.59 4.71
CA ALA A 96 8.72 -15.84 3.96
C ALA A 96 7.35 -16.55 4.00
N LEU A 97 6.66 -16.53 5.14
CA LEU A 97 5.40 -17.25 5.35
C LEU A 97 4.16 -16.42 4.99
N GLN A 98 4.13 -15.12 5.31
CA GLN A 98 2.93 -14.29 5.27
C GLN A 98 3.13 -12.96 4.52
N GLY A 99 4.35 -12.59 4.16
CA GLY A 99 4.66 -11.33 3.52
C GLY A 99 4.05 -11.22 2.12
N GLY A 100 3.58 -10.02 1.79
CA GLY A 100 3.07 -9.68 0.46
C GLY A 100 3.87 -8.58 -0.24
N LYS A 101 4.79 -7.94 0.46
CA LYS A 101 5.55 -6.78 -0.04
C LYS A 101 6.71 -7.23 -0.91
N ARG A 102 6.98 -6.45 -1.96
CA ARG A 102 8.11 -6.70 -2.88
C ARG A 102 9.43 -6.19 -2.32
N ARG A 103 9.38 -5.17 -1.47
CA ARG A 103 10.55 -4.55 -0.84
C ARG A 103 10.27 -4.28 0.63
N VAL A 104 11.15 -4.76 1.47
CA VAL A 104 11.05 -4.66 2.93
C VAL A 104 12.34 -4.10 3.49
N LEU A 105 12.26 -3.31 4.55
CA LEU A 105 13.43 -2.85 5.30
C LEU A 105 13.46 -3.53 6.65
N GLY A 106 14.54 -4.26 6.93
CA GLY A 106 14.84 -4.83 8.23
C GLY A 106 15.77 -3.90 9.00
N CYS A 107 15.18 -2.91 9.67
CA CYS A 107 15.93 -1.89 10.40
C CYS A 107 15.16 -1.43 11.66
N GLY A 108 15.90 -0.87 12.62
CA GLY A 108 15.35 -0.01 13.65
C GLY A 108 15.42 1.46 13.21
N THR A 109 15.94 2.34 14.07
CA THR A 109 16.21 3.73 13.70
C THR A 109 17.31 3.79 12.65
N LEU A 110 17.12 4.64 11.63
CA LEU A 110 18.06 4.84 10.54
C LEU A 110 18.99 6.05 10.76
N GLY A 111 18.72 6.84 11.82
CA GLY A 111 19.54 8.00 12.18
C GLY A 111 19.77 8.93 11.00
N LEU A 112 21.03 9.23 10.70
CA LEU A 112 21.39 10.13 9.60
C LEU A 112 21.00 9.60 8.22
N MET A 113 20.81 8.28 8.03
CA MET A 113 20.42 7.73 6.73
C MET A 113 19.00 8.14 6.33
N ASP A 114 18.09 8.36 7.29
CA ASP A 114 16.71 8.75 7.02
C ASP A 114 16.62 10.13 6.33
N GLN A 115 17.65 10.97 6.49
CA GLN A 115 17.76 12.28 5.84
C GLN A 115 17.98 12.19 4.33
N PHE A 116 18.49 11.05 3.86
CA PHE A 116 18.77 10.80 2.44
C PHE A 116 17.66 10.04 1.72
N ASP A 117 16.51 9.81 2.36
CA ASP A 117 15.34 9.20 1.70
C ASP A 117 14.67 10.21 0.75
N THR A 118 15.35 10.48 -0.36
CA THR A 118 14.84 11.35 -1.43
C THR A 118 13.60 10.75 -2.12
N PHE A 119 13.30 9.46 -1.91
CA PHE A 119 12.11 8.83 -2.44
C PHE A 119 10.85 9.23 -1.68
N ARG A 120 10.96 9.69 -0.43
CA ARG A 120 9.81 10.22 0.32
C ARG A 120 9.29 11.55 -0.24
N GLU A 121 10.17 12.33 -0.87
CA GLU A 121 9.88 13.68 -1.36
C GLU A 121 9.74 13.76 -2.88
N ALA A 122 10.09 12.71 -3.62
CA ALA A 122 9.87 12.69 -5.06
C ALA A 122 8.35 12.74 -5.32
N PRO A 123 7.85 13.78 -6.00
CA PRO A 123 6.43 13.86 -6.31
C PRO A 123 6.05 12.63 -7.11
N LEU A 124 5.00 11.95 -6.66
CA LEU A 124 4.44 10.80 -7.35
C LEU A 124 4.05 11.22 -8.76
N LYS A 125 4.70 10.65 -9.77
CA LYS A 125 4.36 10.91 -11.17
C LYS A 125 3.12 10.10 -11.52
N LEU A 126 2.00 10.78 -11.62
CA LEU A 126 0.76 10.18 -12.07
C LEU A 126 0.74 10.07 -13.60
N PRO A 127 0.16 9.00 -14.17
CA PRO A 127 -0.17 8.96 -15.58
C PRO A 127 -1.01 10.20 -15.96
N PRO A 128 -0.76 10.85 -17.10
CA PRO A 128 -1.50 12.06 -17.50
C PRO A 128 -3.01 11.87 -17.51
N SER A 129 -3.49 10.69 -17.90
CA SER A 129 -4.91 10.32 -17.88
C SER A 129 -5.47 10.33 -16.47
N MET A 130 -4.77 9.75 -15.49
CA MET A 130 -5.18 9.74 -14.08
C MET A 130 -5.15 11.15 -13.49
N ALA A 131 -4.09 11.92 -13.78
CA ALA A 131 -3.98 13.31 -13.33
C ALA A 131 -5.15 14.17 -13.85
N ALA A 132 -5.53 14.02 -15.11
CA ALA A 132 -6.69 14.71 -15.68
C ALA A 132 -8.02 14.25 -15.05
N THR A 133 -8.12 12.96 -14.74
CA THR A 133 -9.34 12.37 -14.15
C THR A 133 -9.58 12.88 -12.72
N ILE A 134 -8.56 12.91 -11.87
CA ILE A 134 -8.68 13.39 -10.48
C ILE A 134 -8.79 14.93 -10.40
N ALA A 135 -8.47 15.65 -11.47
CA ALA A 135 -8.67 17.09 -11.53
C ALA A 135 -10.17 17.51 -11.61
N ASP A 136 -11.08 16.55 -11.83
CA ASP A 136 -12.52 16.78 -11.75
C ASP A 136 -13.07 16.36 -10.38
N PRO A 137 -13.20 17.29 -9.42
CA PRO A 137 -13.68 16.97 -8.07
C PRO A 137 -15.17 16.58 -8.06
N ALA A 138 -15.93 16.88 -9.10
CA ALA A 138 -17.32 16.43 -9.20
C ALA A 138 -17.41 14.92 -9.46
N ARG A 139 -16.42 14.34 -10.10
CA ARG A 139 -16.36 12.92 -10.41
C ARG A 139 -15.66 12.08 -9.32
N PHE A 140 -14.65 12.67 -8.64
CA PHE A 140 -13.86 11.99 -7.60
C PHE A 140 -13.78 12.83 -6.32
N PRO A 141 -14.94 13.12 -5.67
CA PRO A 141 -15.00 14.02 -4.51
C PRO A 141 -14.27 13.51 -3.28
N PHE A 142 -13.87 12.23 -3.24
CA PHE A 142 -13.13 11.64 -2.12
C PHE A 142 -11.66 11.36 -2.44
N VAL A 143 -11.10 12.04 -3.43
CA VAL A 143 -9.70 11.90 -3.81
C VAL A 143 -9.02 13.27 -3.82
N ASP A 144 -8.53 13.70 -2.66
CA ASP A 144 -7.77 14.97 -2.57
C ASP A 144 -6.36 14.79 -3.15
N LYS A 145 -5.76 13.61 -2.91
CA LYS A 145 -4.39 13.35 -3.32
C LYS A 145 -4.13 11.86 -3.51
N VAL A 146 -3.40 11.50 -4.56
CA VAL A 146 -2.79 10.19 -4.70
C VAL A 146 -1.46 10.19 -3.94
N ILE A 147 -1.29 9.24 -3.02
CA ILE A 147 -0.10 9.12 -2.16
C ILE A 147 0.74 7.88 -2.45
N GLY A 148 0.20 6.94 -3.23
CA GLY A 148 0.91 5.75 -3.69
C GLY A 148 0.24 5.20 -4.94
N LEU A 149 1.03 4.80 -5.93
CA LEU A 149 0.56 4.14 -7.15
C LEU A 149 1.57 3.11 -7.61
N GLU A 150 1.09 1.92 -7.83
CA GLU A 150 1.74 0.90 -8.63
C GLU A 150 0.73 0.48 -9.70
N GLU A 151 0.99 0.88 -10.96
CA GLU A 151 0.06 0.71 -12.07
C GLU A 151 -0.46 -0.73 -12.16
N ASN A 152 -1.78 -0.89 -12.27
CA ASN A 152 -2.49 -2.17 -12.33
C ASN A 152 -2.26 -3.10 -11.11
N VAL A 153 -1.71 -2.60 -10.03
CA VAL A 153 -1.44 -3.39 -8.82
C VAL A 153 -2.05 -2.76 -7.59
N SER A 154 -1.71 -1.49 -7.30
CA SER A 154 -2.22 -0.83 -6.10
C SER A 154 -2.29 0.69 -6.24
N LEU A 155 -3.25 1.27 -5.55
CA LEU A 155 -3.47 2.71 -5.45
C LEU A 155 -3.74 3.06 -3.99
N SER A 156 -3.10 4.12 -3.52
CA SER A 156 -3.42 4.72 -2.22
C SER A 156 -3.76 6.18 -2.41
N THR A 157 -4.91 6.60 -1.94
CA THR A 157 -5.36 7.98 -1.97
C THR A 157 -5.63 8.53 -0.58
N GLN A 158 -5.67 9.83 -0.47
CA GLN A 158 -5.98 10.55 0.75
C GLN A 158 -7.19 11.45 0.52
N CYS A 159 -8.07 11.53 1.51
CA CYS A 159 -9.19 12.47 1.58
C CYS A 159 -9.24 13.09 2.97
N THR A 160 -9.48 14.40 3.04
CA THR A 160 -9.72 15.11 4.29
C THR A 160 -11.22 15.35 4.44
N LEU A 161 -11.85 14.56 5.27
CA LEU A 161 -13.27 14.66 5.58
C LEU A 161 -13.53 15.89 6.44
N SER A 162 -14.37 16.79 5.98
CA SER A 162 -14.84 17.98 6.74
C SER A 162 -16.31 18.25 6.46
N VAL A 163 -17.01 18.88 7.39
CA VAL A 163 -18.41 19.30 7.18
C VAL A 163 -18.50 20.39 6.09
N ALA A 164 -17.43 21.17 5.91
CA ALA A 164 -17.40 22.23 4.90
C ALA A 164 -17.38 21.66 3.46
N ASP A 165 -16.56 20.64 3.24
CA ASP A 165 -16.36 20.03 1.93
C ASP A 165 -17.34 18.86 1.69
N HIS A 166 -17.83 18.24 2.76
CA HIS A 166 -18.77 17.12 2.73
C HIS A 166 -20.00 17.41 3.59
N PRO A 167 -20.95 18.25 3.12
CA PRO A 167 -22.08 18.75 3.92
C PRO A 167 -22.97 17.67 4.51
N PHE A 168 -23.07 16.49 3.88
CA PHE A 168 -23.84 15.35 4.40
C PHE A 168 -23.37 14.88 5.79
N LEU A 169 -22.13 15.20 6.19
CA LEU A 169 -21.62 14.89 7.52
C LEU A 169 -22.33 15.66 8.62
N ALA A 170 -22.89 16.84 8.32
CA ALA A 170 -23.70 17.60 9.29
C ALA A 170 -24.98 16.84 9.65
N ASP A 171 -25.63 16.23 8.67
CA ASP A 171 -26.87 15.50 8.86
C ASP A 171 -26.64 14.10 9.47
N HIS A 172 -25.43 13.53 9.31
CA HIS A 172 -25.04 12.24 9.86
C HIS A 172 -24.23 12.42 11.16
N SER A 173 -24.85 13.03 12.16
CA SER A 173 -24.22 13.34 13.45
C SER A 173 -24.92 12.63 14.60
N ILE A 174 -24.13 12.16 15.58
CA ILE A 174 -24.62 11.58 16.83
C ILE A 174 -24.08 12.44 17.97
N GLU A 175 -24.97 12.98 18.78
CA GLU A 175 -24.63 13.89 19.90
C GLU A 175 -23.74 15.08 19.47
N GLY A 176 -23.99 15.61 18.26
CA GLY A 176 -23.25 16.73 17.70
C GLY A 176 -21.87 16.37 17.12
N VAL A 177 -21.46 15.11 17.13
CA VAL A 177 -20.24 14.62 16.49
C VAL A 177 -20.59 14.08 15.11
N PRO A 178 -19.98 14.60 14.01
CA PRO A 178 -20.18 14.05 12.69
C PRO A 178 -19.51 12.68 12.54
N TYR A 179 -20.23 11.76 11.90
CA TYR A 179 -19.76 10.42 11.56
C TYR A 179 -19.76 10.26 10.04
N HIS A 180 -18.70 9.73 9.49
CA HIS A 180 -18.71 9.33 8.08
C HIS A 180 -19.58 8.08 7.92
N PRO A 181 -20.65 8.13 7.08
CA PRO A 181 -21.49 6.97 6.86
C PRO A 181 -20.69 5.81 6.25
N GLY A 182 -20.85 4.59 6.77
CA GLY A 182 -20.15 3.42 6.26
C GLY A 182 -20.41 3.20 4.76
N VAL A 183 -21.61 3.47 4.28
CA VAL A 183 -21.97 3.36 2.85
C VAL A 183 -21.19 4.32 1.97
N MET A 184 -20.75 5.47 2.49
CA MET A 184 -19.92 6.41 1.74
C MET A 184 -18.47 5.91 1.59
N ALA A 185 -18.04 4.96 2.41
CA ALA A 185 -16.77 4.28 2.19
C ALA A 185 -16.81 3.41 0.93
N LEU A 186 -17.99 2.85 0.57
CA LEU A 186 -18.14 2.12 -0.69
C LEU A 186 -17.94 3.03 -1.91
N GLU A 187 -18.42 4.28 -1.83
CA GLU A 187 -18.15 5.28 -2.86
C GLU A 187 -16.64 5.57 -2.97
N MET A 188 -15.94 5.75 -1.84
CA MET A 188 -14.49 5.92 -1.83
C MET A 188 -13.77 4.71 -2.44
N PHE A 189 -14.24 3.51 -2.17
CA PHE A 189 -13.70 2.26 -2.74
C PHE A 189 -13.93 2.18 -4.25
N ALA A 190 -15.14 2.53 -4.72
CA ALA A 190 -15.47 2.57 -6.13
C ALA A 190 -14.57 3.57 -6.88
N GLN A 191 -14.42 4.78 -6.37
CA GLN A 191 -13.54 5.80 -6.95
C GLN A 191 -12.10 5.31 -7.08
N ASN A 192 -11.56 4.70 -6.02
CA ASN A 192 -10.20 4.19 -6.03
C ASN A 192 -10.02 2.99 -6.97
N ALA A 193 -10.97 2.07 -7.00
CA ALA A 193 -10.93 0.92 -7.90
C ALA A 193 -11.00 1.34 -9.38
N LEU A 194 -11.89 2.29 -9.72
CA LEU A 194 -12.01 2.83 -11.08
C LEU A 194 -10.78 3.67 -11.51
N LEU A 195 -10.11 4.33 -10.57
CA LEU A 195 -8.84 5.01 -10.85
C LEU A 195 -7.70 4.03 -11.07
N LEU A 196 -7.67 2.94 -10.31
CA LEU A 196 -6.63 1.90 -10.44
C LEU A 196 -6.81 1.08 -11.72
N CYS A 197 -8.05 0.81 -12.11
CA CYS A 197 -8.43 0.03 -13.29
C CYS A 197 -9.26 0.89 -14.25
N PRO A 198 -8.64 1.84 -14.96
CA PRO A 198 -9.35 2.71 -15.89
C PRO A 198 -9.95 1.88 -17.04
N ALA A 199 -11.02 2.39 -17.66
CA ALA A 199 -11.78 1.71 -18.69
C ALA A 199 -12.57 0.46 -18.23
N THR A 200 -12.86 0.37 -16.93
CA THR A 200 -13.76 -0.64 -16.36
C THR A 200 -15.04 0.03 -15.84
N CYS A 201 -16.04 -0.80 -15.56
CA CYS A 201 -17.31 -0.39 -14.93
C CYS A 201 -17.46 -1.07 -13.57
N LEU A 202 -18.05 -0.36 -12.60
CA LEU A 202 -18.38 -0.92 -11.31
C LEU A 202 -19.51 -1.94 -11.44
N ALA A 203 -19.25 -3.18 -11.07
CA ALA A 203 -20.24 -4.27 -11.07
C ALA A 203 -20.86 -4.52 -9.68
N GLY A 204 -20.15 -4.19 -8.61
CA GLY A 204 -20.69 -4.34 -7.25
C GLY A 204 -19.60 -4.48 -6.18
N PHE A 205 -20.05 -4.89 -5.00
CA PHE A 205 -19.22 -5.08 -3.82
C PHE A 205 -19.47 -6.45 -3.20
N GLU A 206 -18.42 -7.06 -2.68
CA GLU A 206 -18.44 -8.32 -1.92
C GLU A 206 -17.67 -8.14 -0.61
N ASP A 207 -17.86 -9.03 0.34
CA ASP A 207 -17.14 -9.09 1.62
C ASP A 207 -17.08 -7.75 2.34
N VAL A 208 -18.18 -6.98 2.27
CA VAL A 208 -18.25 -5.65 2.88
C VAL A 208 -18.22 -5.76 4.40
N THR A 209 -17.24 -5.11 5.00
CA THR A 209 -17.09 -5.03 6.45
C THR A 209 -17.14 -3.56 6.91
N PHE A 210 -18.17 -3.23 7.68
CA PHE A 210 -18.26 -1.98 8.41
C PHE A 210 -17.72 -2.19 9.82
N GLY A 211 -16.44 -1.84 10.03
CA GLY A 211 -15.76 -2.00 11.30
C GLY A 211 -15.87 -0.76 12.19
N LEU A 212 -14.74 -0.17 12.55
CA LEU A 212 -14.72 0.98 13.45
C LEU A 212 -15.23 2.25 12.76
N PRO A 213 -16.14 3.02 13.39
CA PRO A 213 -16.67 4.24 12.79
C PRO A 213 -15.60 5.31 12.63
N VAL A 214 -15.67 6.08 11.54
CA VAL A 214 -14.88 7.29 11.32
C VAL A 214 -15.62 8.47 11.97
N LYS A 215 -15.03 9.06 13.02
CA LYS A 215 -15.65 10.13 13.83
C LYS A 215 -14.84 11.42 13.73
N LEU A 216 -15.48 12.52 13.37
CA LEU A 216 -14.83 13.83 13.28
C LEU A 216 -14.87 14.56 14.63
N MET A 217 -14.26 13.98 15.68
CA MET A 217 -14.33 14.49 17.06
C MET A 217 -13.64 15.84 17.28
N LYS A 218 -12.62 16.15 16.49
CA LYS A 218 -11.76 17.34 16.65
C LYS A 218 -11.72 18.22 15.39
N GLY A 219 -12.76 18.18 14.57
CA GLY A 219 -12.81 18.84 13.27
C GLY A 219 -12.40 17.92 12.12
N PRO A 220 -11.85 18.45 11.02
CA PRO A 220 -11.50 17.66 9.83
C PRO A 220 -10.64 16.45 10.16
N MET A 221 -10.88 15.35 9.48
CA MET A 221 -10.17 14.09 9.67
C MET A 221 -9.64 13.57 8.35
N THR A 222 -8.34 13.33 8.28
CA THR A 222 -7.71 12.72 7.11
C THR A 222 -7.83 11.21 7.18
N VAL A 223 -8.32 10.62 6.09
CA VAL A 223 -8.40 9.17 5.88
C VAL A 223 -7.67 8.80 4.60
N ARG A 224 -7.28 7.54 4.48
CA ARG A 224 -6.67 6.99 3.28
C ARG A 224 -7.47 5.81 2.79
N THR A 225 -7.65 5.73 1.48
CA THR A 225 -8.20 4.54 0.82
C THR A 225 -7.05 3.80 0.16
N VAL A 226 -6.92 2.53 0.50
CA VAL A 226 -5.94 1.62 -0.11
C VAL A 226 -6.69 0.63 -0.97
N ALA A 227 -6.38 0.59 -2.26
CA ALA A 227 -6.95 -0.33 -3.24
C ALA A 227 -5.85 -1.22 -3.82
N THR A 228 -6.08 -2.52 -3.91
CA THR A 228 -5.12 -3.49 -4.44
C THR A 228 -5.85 -4.50 -5.32
N VAL A 229 -5.37 -4.71 -6.54
CA VAL A 229 -5.92 -5.76 -7.41
C VAL A 229 -5.67 -7.12 -6.75
N ALA A 230 -6.74 -7.81 -6.41
CA ALA A 230 -6.69 -9.11 -5.73
C ALA A 230 -6.69 -10.27 -6.73
N ASN A 231 -7.49 -10.15 -7.79
CA ASN A 231 -7.63 -11.17 -8.82
C ASN A 231 -8.17 -10.55 -10.12
N THR A 232 -7.91 -11.23 -11.24
CA THR A 232 -8.53 -10.94 -12.55
C THR A 232 -8.86 -12.29 -13.20
N ASP A 233 -10.10 -12.44 -13.66
CA ASP A 233 -10.58 -13.62 -14.37
C ASP A 233 -11.45 -13.19 -15.56
N GLY A 234 -10.96 -13.37 -16.77
CA GLY A 234 -11.56 -12.83 -17.98
C GLY A 234 -11.72 -11.31 -17.89
N ASP A 235 -12.96 -10.85 -18.07
CA ASP A 235 -13.34 -9.42 -18.01
C ASP A 235 -13.66 -8.94 -16.61
N LEU A 236 -13.61 -9.81 -15.60
CA LEU A 236 -13.84 -9.48 -14.19
C LEU A 236 -12.53 -9.19 -13.47
N THR A 237 -12.52 -8.10 -12.71
CA THR A 237 -11.40 -7.75 -11.83
C THR A 237 -11.93 -7.50 -10.41
N TRP A 238 -11.25 -8.08 -9.43
CA TRP A 238 -11.53 -7.87 -8.01
C TRP A 238 -10.46 -6.98 -7.40
N VAL A 239 -10.89 -5.89 -6.79
CA VAL A 239 -10.03 -4.92 -6.12
C VAL A 239 -10.36 -4.91 -4.63
N LYS A 240 -9.42 -5.36 -3.81
CA LYS A 240 -9.55 -5.24 -2.35
C LYS A 240 -9.32 -3.81 -1.93
N CYS A 241 -10.29 -3.22 -1.21
CA CYS A 241 -10.22 -1.86 -0.70
C CYS A 241 -10.32 -1.82 0.82
N SER A 242 -9.57 -0.93 1.44
CA SER A 242 -9.64 -0.62 2.88
C SER A 242 -9.61 0.88 3.09
N LEU A 243 -10.42 1.36 4.05
CA LEU A 243 -10.39 2.74 4.56
C LEU A 243 -9.64 2.76 5.88
N VAL A 244 -8.55 3.51 5.94
CA VAL A 244 -7.67 3.56 7.11
C VAL A 244 -7.42 5.00 7.56
N SER A 245 -7.07 5.17 8.82
CA SER A 245 -6.55 6.42 9.36
C SER A 245 -5.30 6.19 10.20
N ASP A 246 -4.50 7.24 10.36
CA ASP A 246 -3.31 7.19 11.18
C ASP A 246 -3.66 7.17 12.67
N LEU A 247 -2.94 6.34 13.42
CA LEU A 247 -2.88 6.40 14.87
C LEU A 247 -1.71 7.31 15.27
N THR A 248 -2.04 8.43 15.91
CA THR A 248 -1.03 9.40 16.36
C THR A 248 -0.93 9.44 17.89
N ASN A 249 0.29 9.60 18.40
CA ASN A 249 0.52 9.84 19.82
C ASN A 249 0.22 11.31 20.20
N SER A 250 0.41 11.66 21.47
CA SER A 250 0.17 13.03 21.98
C SER A 250 1.09 14.09 21.36
N LYS A 251 2.18 13.70 20.70
CA LYS A 251 3.12 14.56 19.98
C LYS A 251 2.79 14.70 18.49
N GLY A 252 1.74 14.01 17.99
CA GLY A 252 1.38 13.98 16.57
C GLY A 252 2.20 13.00 15.73
N GLU A 253 3.04 12.16 16.33
CA GLU A 253 3.81 11.16 15.62
C GLU A 253 2.94 9.96 15.29
N VAL A 254 2.99 9.48 14.04
CA VAL A 254 2.25 8.29 13.60
C VAL A 254 2.97 7.05 14.11
N PHE A 255 2.26 6.19 14.83
CA PHE A 255 2.79 4.92 15.34
C PHE A 255 2.07 3.68 14.81
N GLY A 256 1.05 3.86 13.98
CA GLY A 256 0.29 2.77 13.38
C GLY A 256 -0.88 3.27 12.55
N GLU A 257 -1.64 2.33 12.03
CA GLU A 257 -2.85 2.57 11.25
C GLU A 257 -4.05 1.90 11.91
N ARG A 258 -5.22 2.47 11.68
CA ARG A 258 -6.51 1.90 12.08
C ARG A 258 -7.34 1.65 10.84
N GLU A 259 -7.71 0.40 10.60
CA GLU A 259 -8.70 0.07 9.58
C GLU A 259 -10.12 0.37 10.11
N HIS A 260 -10.92 1.01 9.28
CA HIS A 260 -12.30 1.36 9.57
C HIS A 260 -13.27 0.46 8.82
N HIS A 261 -13.13 0.37 7.51
CA HIS A 261 -14.01 -0.37 6.63
C HIS A 261 -13.19 -1.08 5.56
N SER A 262 -13.70 -2.17 5.03
CA SER A 262 -13.11 -2.87 3.89
C SER A 262 -14.18 -3.50 3.01
N ALA A 263 -13.83 -3.73 1.74
CA ALA A 263 -14.67 -4.44 0.79
C ALA A 263 -13.83 -5.00 -0.35
N MET A 264 -14.40 -5.95 -1.07
CA MET A 264 -13.95 -6.36 -2.38
C MET A 264 -14.83 -5.66 -3.43
N VAL A 265 -14.22 -4.85 -4.28
CA VAL A 265 -14.89 -4.16 -5.40
C VAL A 265 -14.79 -5.04 -6.63
N ARG A 266 -15.92 -5.30 -7.29
CA ARG A 266 -15.97 -6.01 -8.58
C ARG A 266 -16.08 -5.02 -9.72
N LEU A 267 -15.23 -5.18 -10.71
CA LEU A 267 -15.19 -4.38 -11.93
C LEU A 267 -15.35 -5.30 -13.15
N VAL A 268 -15.98 -4.79 -14.21
CA VAL A 268 -16.11 -5.45 -15.51
C VAL A 268 -15.53 -4.58 -16.61
N GLY A 269 -15.08 -5.21 -17.71
CA GLY A 269 -14.31 -4.53 -18.77
C GLY A 269 -15.07 -3.45 -19.53
N SER A 270 -16.39 -3.59 -19.73
CA SER A 270 -17.18 -2.62 -20.50
C SER A 270 -18.62 -2.49 -19.98
N SER A 271 -19.36 -1.51 -20.51
CA SER A 271 -20.79 -1.35 -20.22
C SER A 271 -21.65 -2.50 -20.73
N ASP A 272 -21.25 -3.11 -21.84
CA ASP A 272 -21.96 -4.25 -22.42
C ASP A 272 -21.73 -5.50 -21.54
N ASP A 273 -20.50 -5.70 -21.05
CA ASP A 273 -20.16 -6.75 -20.10
C ASP A 273 -20.88 -6.54 -18.77
N LEU A 274 -21.04 -5.29 -18.32
CA LEU A 274 -21.81 -4.97 -17.12
C LEU A 274 -23.28 -5.38 -17.29
N SER A 275 -23.88 -5.09 -18.43
CA SER A 275 -25.26 -5.45 -18.72
C SER A 275 -25.46 -6.96 -18.76
N ALA A 276 -24.54 -7.69 -19.38
CA ALA A 276 -24.55 -9.15 -19.40
C ALA A 276 -24.36 -9.74 -18.00
N PHE A 277 -23.41 -9.22 -17.24
CA PHE A 277 -23.13 -9.62 -15.87
C PHE A 277 -24.35 -9.42 -14.96
N LEU A 278 -24.98 -8.26 -14.98
CA LEU A 278 -26.16 -7.96 -14.16
C LEU A 278 -27.34 -8.86 -14.53
N GLN A 279 -27.53 -9.19 -15.81
CA GLN A 279 -28.56 -10.13 -16.24
C GLN A 279 -28.31 -11.55 -15.72
N GLU A 280 -27.07 -11.98 -15.71
CA GLU A 280 -26.68 -13.29 -15.15
C GLU A 280 -26.89 -13.34 -13.64
N GLU A 281 -26.51 -12.29 -12.90
CA GLU A 281 -26.75 -12.19 -11.45
C GLU A 281 -28.24 -12.21 -11.12
N VAL A 282 -29.07 -11.47 -11.87
CA VAL A 282 -30.55 -11.51 -11.70
C VAL A 282 -31.09 -12.92 -11.92
N ASN A 283 -30.58 -13.64 -12.93
CA ASN A 283 -31.02 -15.00 -13.22
C ASN A 283 -30.62 -16.03 -12.15
N ARG A 284 -29.60 -15.71 -11.34
CA ARG A 284 -29.16 -16.55 -10.19
C ARG A 284 -30.00 -16.34 -8.94
N LEU A 285 -30.79 -15.25 -8.88
CA LEU A 285 -31.67 -15.03 -7.73
C LEU A 285 -32.75 -16.10 -7.69
N PRO A 286 -33.04 -16.71 -6.52
CA PRO A 286 -34.15 -17.63 -6.39
C PRO A 286 -35.45 -16.91 -6.77
N ASN A 287 -36.26 -17.56 -7.58
CA ASN A 287 -37.60 -17.06 -7.88
C ASN A 287 -38.36 -16.89 -6.56
N VAL A 288 -38.68 -15.65 -6.19
CA VAL A 288 -39.48 -15.30 -5.03
C VAL A 288 -40.96 -15.55 -5.34
#